data_641e8ab16ce2ffb5b4528ba461c8b152
#
_entry.id   641e8ab16ce2ffb5b4528ba461c8b152
#
_cell.length_a   1.000
_cell.length_b   1.000
_cell.length_c   1.000
_cell.angle_alpha   90.00
_cell.angle_beta   90.00
_cell.angle_gamma   90.00
#
_symmetry.space_group_name_H-M   'P 1'
#
loop_
_entity.id
_entity.type
_entity.pdbx_description
1 polymer ?
#
loop_
_entity_poly.entity_id
_entity_poly.type
_entity_poly.pdbx_seq_one_letter_code
_entity_poly.pdbx_strand_id
1 'polypeptide(L)'
;IFVGKKRVLGKAKKGIRDQRYFKSVGLGIKTPRAAIDGTYVDRKCPWTGNVNIRGKLITGVIKTTKMKNTVIIRKDYLHYIKKYNRFEKRHKNTPVHVSPAFRVKAGDEIMAGQCRPLSKTVRFNMLKVIRSSGGNKKGFFGM
;
A
#
# COMPACT_ATOMS: atom_id res chain seq x y z
N ILE A 1 8.29 28.33 -1.09
CA ILE A 1 7.88 27.45 0.06
C ILE A 1 6.42 27.15 -0.13
N PHE A 2 6.09 25.95 -0.55
CA PHE A 2 4.70 25.52 -0.65
C PHE A 2 4.19 25.23 0.76
N VAL A 3 3.45 26.16 1.33
CA VAL A 3 2.68 25.90 2.55
C VAL A 3 1.62 24.87 2.18
N GLY A 4 1.85 23.62 2.56
CA GLY A 4 0.88 22.56 2.35
C GLY A 4 -0.43 22.96 3.02
N LYS A 5 -1.56 22.90 2.29
CA LYS A 5 -2.89 23.15 2.86
C LYS A 5 -3.04 22.32 4.13
N LYS A 6 -3.36 22.98 5.23
CA LYS A 6 -3.60 22.35 6.53
C LYS A 6 -4.76 21.38 6.35
N ARG A 7 -4.51 20.10 6.47
CA ARG A 7 -5.53 19.06 6.34
C ARG A 7 -6.08 18.77 7.72
N VAL A 8 -7.37 18.91 7.85
CA VAL A 8 -8.02 18.83 9.16
C VAL A 8 -8.07 17.40 9.66
N LEU A 9 -7.80 17.28 10.94
CA LEU A 9 -7.84 16.07 11.72
C LEU A 9 -9.23 15.94 12.35
N GLY A 10 -10.10 15.08 11.80
CA GLY A 10 -11.38 14.76 12.41
C GLY A 10 -12.62 15.05 11.56
N LYS A 11 -13.79 14.68 12.08
CA LYS A 11 -15.08 14.96 11.46
C LYS A 11 -15.44 16.43 11.66
N ALA A 12 -15.78 17.14 10.59
CA ALA A 12 -16.32 18.48 10.72
C ALA A 12 -17.67 18.44 11.43
N LYS A 13 -17.85 19.30 12.41
CA LYS A 13 -19.17 19.64 12.93
C LYS A 13 -19.92 20.43 11.85
N LYS A 14 -21.25 20.26 11.77
CA LYS A 14 -22.12 20.97 10.83
C LYS A 14 -21.83 22.48 10.90
N GLY A 15 -21.41 23.10 9.78
CA GLY A 15 -21.08 24.52 9.71
C GLY A 15 -19.59 24.89 9.76
N ILE A 16 -18.66 23.98 9.99
CA ILE A 16 -17.23 24.25 9.99
C ILE A 16 -16.63 23.86 8.64
N ARG A 17 -15.88 24.80 8.02
CA ARG A 17 -15.26 24.61 6.69
C ARG A 17 -14.11 23.60 6.64
N ASP A 18 -13.73 23.06 7.75
CA ASP A 18 -12.55 22.22 7.93
C ASP A 18 -12.90 20.73 7.92
N GLN A 19 -13.22 20.20 6.74
CA GLN A 19 -13.48 18.77 6.56
C GLN A 19 -12.20 17.99 6.25
N ARG A 20 -12.12 16.75 6.77
CA ARG A 20 -11.05 15.84 6.36
C ARG A 20 -11.10 15.62 4.86
N TYR A 21 -10.00 15.92 4.17
CA TYR A 21 -9.88 15.68 2.75
C TYR A 21 -9.56 14.22 2.48
N PHE A 22 -10.33 13.60 1.62
CA PHE A 22 -10.02 12.31 1.04
C PHE A 22 -10.46 12.28 -0.42
N LYS A 23 -9.87 11.40 -1.21
CA LYS A 23 -10.19 11.19 -2.62
C LYS A 23 -10.24 9.71 -2.93
N SER A 24 -10.94 9.36 -4.02
CA SER A 24 -10.88 8.02 -4.61
C SER A 24 -9.62 7.88 -5.47
N VAL A 25 -8.99 6.72 -5.42
CA VAL A 25 -7.85 6.37 -6.29
C VAL A 25 -8.34 5.89 -7.67
N GLY A 26 -9.60 5.44 -7.77
CA GLY A 26 -10.12 4.75 -8.94
C GLY A 26 -9.70 3.28 -8.95
N LEU A 27 -9.54 2.68 -10.12
CA LEU A 27 -9.10 1.29 -10.33
C LEU A 27 -10.01 0.23 -9.64
N GLY A 28 -11.28 0.57 -9.37
CA GLY A 28 -12.19 -0.31 -8.63
C GLY A 28 -11.81 -0.53 -7.16
N ILE A 29 -10.93 0.28 -6.60
CA ILE A 29 -10.47 0.18 -5.22
C ILE A 29 -11.27 1.14 -4.33
N LYS A 30 -11.97 0.58 -3.35
CA LYS A 30 -12.71 1.36 -2.36
C LYS A 30 -11.74 2.12 -1.44
N THR A 31 -12.08 3.38 -1.13
CA THR A 31 -11.34 4.17 -0.14
C THR A 31 -11.47 3.51 1.25
N PRO A 32 -10.36 3.25 1.95
CA PRO A 32 -10.41 2.67 3.29
C PRO A 32 -11.17 3.58 4.27
N ARG A 33 -11.98 3.00 5.15
CA ARG A 33 -12.71 3.77 6.18
C ARG A 33 -11.77 4.57 7.08
N ALA A 34 -10.61 4.00 7.42
CA ALA A 34 -9.60 4.70 8.19
C ALA A 34 -9.05 5.96 7.49
N ALA A 35 -9.11 6.03 6.15
CA ALA A 35 -8.76 7.24 5.41
C ALA A 35 -9.87 8.32 5.49
N ILE A 36 -11.13 7.91 5.58
CA ILE A 36 -12.29 8.81 5.64
C ILE A 36 -12.49 9.34 7.07
N ASP A 37 -12.52 8.44 8.05
CA ASP A 37 -12.86 8.73 9.45
C ASP A 37 -11.63 8.94 10.35
N GLY A 38 -10.44 8.61 9.86
CA GLY A 38 -9.20 8.66 10.64
C GLY A 38 -8.69 10.08 10.89
N THR A 39 -7.73 10.19 11.79
CA THR A 39 -7.09 11.45 12.18
C THR A 39 -5.62 11.54 11.75
N TYR A 40 -5.07 10.50 11.12
CA TYR A 40 -3.68 10.50 10.69
C TYR A 40 -3.42 11.52 9.58
N VAL A 41 -2.22 12.07 9.57
CA VAL A 41 -1.72 12.96 8.51
C VAL A 41 -0.55 12.27 7.81
N ASP A 42 -0.74 11.94 6.54
CA ASP A 42 0.29 11.39 5.67
C ASP A 42 0.19 12.03 4.28
N ARG A 43 1.18 12.87 3.96
CA ARG A 43 1.22 13.56 2.65
C ARG A 43 1.47 12.61 1.48
N LYS A 44 2.02 11.43 1.75
CA LYS A 44 2.31 10.39 0.75
C LYS A 44 1.19 9.36 0.60
N CYS A 45 0.11 9.49 1.37
CA CYS A 45 -1.07 8.64 1.29
C CYS A 45 -1.82 8.90 -0.03
N PRO A 46 -2.20 7.86 -0.79
CA PRO A 46 -2.92 8.05 -2.05
C PRO A 46 -4.35 8.55 -1.87
N TRP A 47 -4.97 8.35 -0.71
CA TRP A 47 -6.34 8.81 -0.44
C TRP A 47 -6.40 10.17 0.25
N THR A 48 -5.53 10.46 1.19
CA THR A 48 -5.54 11.70 1.97
C THR A 48 -4.40 12.63 1.63
N GLY A 49 -3.42 12.17 0.88
CA GLY A 49 -2.26 12.92 0.45
C GLY A 49 -2.42 13.58 -0.92
N ASN A 50 -1.29 14.01 -1.46
CA ASN A 50 -1.18 14.62 -2.79
C ASN A 50 -0.53 13.68 -3.82
N VAL A 51 -0.72 12.38 -3.65
CA VAL A 51 -0.14 11.34 -4.52
C VAL A 51 -1.23 10.73 -5.38
N ASN A 52 -0.96 10.62 -6.68
CA ASN A 52 -1.82 9.94 -7.64
C ASN A 52 -1.20 8.60 -8.02
N ILE A 53 -2.04 7.60 -8.17
CA ILE A 53 -1.63 6.28 -8.63
C ILE A 53 -1.76 6.25 -10.15
N ARG A 54 -0.66 5.96 -10.82
CA ARG A 54 -0.61 5.79 -12.28
C ARG A 54 0.48 4.79 -12.65
N GLY A 55 0.27 4.05 -13.72
CA GLY A 55 1.23 3.08 -14.22
C GLY A 55 0.98 1.67 -13.68
N LYS A 56 2.06 0.95 -13.38
CA LYS A 56 1.98 -0.49 -13.08
C LYS A 56 1.37 -0.79 -11.71
N LEU A 57 0.55 -1.82 -11.66
CA LEU A 57 0.14 -2.48 -10.43
C LEU A 57 1.05 -3.69 -10.20
N ILE A 58 1.50 -3.87 -8.98
CA ILE A 58 2.34 -5.00 -8.58
C ILE A 58 1.71 -5.69 -7.37
N THR A 59 1.85 -7.01 -7.33
CA THR A 59 1.50 -7.83 -6.17
C THR A 59 2.75 -8.49 -5.62
N GLY A 60 2.76 -8.74 -4.33
CA GLY A 60 3.86 -9.43 -3.69
C GLY A 60 3.62 -9.63 -2.21
N VAL A 61 4.48 -10.46 -1.62
CA VAL A 61 4.43 -10.80 -0.20
C VAL A 61 5.34 -9.86 0.59
N ILE A 62 4.85 -9.34 1.71
CA ILE A 62 5.64 -8.49 2.60
C ILE A 62 6.75 -9.31 3.24
N LYS A 63 8.00 -8.90 2.98
CA LYS A 63 9.19 -9.49 3.59
C LYS A 63 9.53 -8.87 4.93
N THR A 64 9.49 -7.54 5.02
CA THR A 64 9.84 -6.80 6.25
C THR A 64 8.94 -5.57 6.44
N THR A 65 8.67 -5.26 7.72
CA THR A 65 7.87 -4.10 8.17
C THR A 65 8.65 -3.20 9.14
N LYS A 66 9.99 -3.31 9.17
CA LYS A 66 10.84 -2.58 10.15
C LYS A 66 10.87 -1.06 9.94
N MET A 67 10.60 -0.59 8.73
CA MET A 67 10.64 0.84 8.40
C MET A 67 9.31 1.53 8.76
N LYS A 68 9.38 2.81 9.12
CA LYS A 68 8.20 3.62 9.35
C LYS A 68 7.47 3.89 8.03
N ASN A 69 6.19 3.53 7.95
CA ASN A 69 5.31 3.74 6.79
C ASN A 69 5.85 3.19 5.46
N THR A 70 6.76 2.22 5.51
CA THR A 70 7.33 1.60 4.32
C THR A 70 7.59 0.13 4.58
N VAL A 71 7.21 -0.71 3.64
CA VAL A 71 7.46 -2.15 3.69
C VAL A 71 8.27 -2.58 2.47
N ILE A 72 8.96 -3.70 2.58
CA ILE A 72 9.62 -4.34 1.45
C ILE A 72 8.76 -5.53 1.05
N ILE A 73 8.30 -5.52 -0.20
CA ILE A 73 7.62 -6.68 -0.81
C ILE A 73 8.60 -7.49 -1.64
N ARG A 74 8.43 -8.79 -1.61
CA ARG A 74 9.10 -9.74 -2.46
C ARG A 74 8.14 -10.17 -3.57
N LYS A 75 8.59 -10.06 -4.81
CA LYS A 75 7.91 -10.60 -5.98
C LYS A 75 8.79 -11.68 -6.58
N ASP A 76 8.28 -12.89 -6.64
CA ASP A 76 8.96 -14.02 -7.29
C ASP A 76 8.49 -14.11 -8.74
N TYR A 77 9.41 -14.44 -9.64
CA TYR A 77 9.14 -14.62 -11.06
C TYR A 77 10.09 -15.65 -11.68
N LEU A 78 9.71 -16.14 -12.84
CA LEU A 78 10.51 -17.06 -13.63
C LEU A 78 11.24 -16.30 -14.72
N HIS A 79 12.54 -16.52 -14.81
CA HIS A 79 13.38 -15.99 -15.87
C HIS A 79 13.72 -17.09 -16.87
N TYR A 80 13.42 -16.86 -18.14
CA TYR A 80 13.68 -17.82 -19.20
C TYR A 80 15.14 -17.75 -19.67
N ILE A 81 15.81 -18.91 -19.76
CA ILE A 81 17.17 -19.05 -20.26
C ILE A 81 17.10 -19.74 -21.60
N LYS A 82 17.31 -18.98 -22.68
CA LYS A 82 17.20 -19.49 -24.07
C LYS A 82 18.13 -20.67 -24.37
N LYS A 83 19.38 -20.63 -23.86
CA LYS A 83 20.38 -21.69 -24.11
C LYS A 83 19.89 -23.06 -23.67
N TYR A 84 19.15 -23.15 -22.57
CA TYR A 84 18.70 -24.42 -21.99
C TYR A 84 17.19 -24.64 -22.15
N ASN A 85 16.45 -23.69 -22.76
CA ASN A 85 14.98 -23.73 -22.90
C ASN A 85 14.27 -24.01 -21.57
N ARG A 86 14.79 -23.45 -20.49
CA ARG A 86 14.29 -23.65 -19.10
C ARG A 86 14.15 -22.35 -18.37
N PHE A 87 13.44 -22.37 -17.25
CA PHE A 87 13.22 -21.24 -16.38
C PHE A 87 14.03 -21.37 -15.09
N GLU A 88 14.58 -20.25 -14.62
CA GLU A 88 15.13 -20.12 -13.28
C GLU A 88 14.23 -19.25 -12.41
N LYS A 89 14.15 -19.57 -11.12
CA LYS A 89 13.40 -18.76 -10.15
C LYS A 89 14.24 -17.55 -9.75
N ARG A 90 13.67 -16.37 -9.91
CA ARG A 90 14.26 -15.11 -9.45
C ARG A 90 13.27 -14.34 -8.58
N HIS A 91 13.76 -13.40 -7.79
CA HIS A 91 12.93 -12.52 -7.02
C HIS A 91 13.42 -11.08 -7.09
N LYS A 92 12.52 -10.16 -6.87
CA LYS A 92 12.82 -8.73 -6.74
C LYS A 92 12.20 -8.20 -5.46
N ASN A 93 13.02 -7.51 -4.66
CA ASN A 93 12.54 -6.76 -3.49
C ASN A 93 12.21 -5.34 -3.90
N THR A 94 11.01 -4.87 -3.57
CA THR A 94 10.54 -3.54 -3.94
C THR A 94 10.03 -2.82 -2.69
N PRO A 95 10.56 -1.62 -2.36
CA PRO A 95 10.03 -0.83 -1.27
C PRO A 95 8.72 -0.17 -1.68
N VAL A 96 7.73 -0.26 -0.78
CA VAL A 96 6.36 0.24 -0.97
C VAL A 96 5.96 1.09 0.22
N HIS A 97 5.45 2.29 -0.03
CA HIS A 97 4.88 3.13 1.01
C HIS A 97 3.54 2.55 1.48
N VAL A 98 3.34 2.52 2.79
CA VAL A 98 2.10 2.05 3.43
C VAL A 98 1.49 3.20 4.22
N SER A 99 0.27 3.58 3.84
CA SER A 99 -0.51 4.55 4.60
C SER A 99 -0.86 4.02 5.99
N PRO A 100 -0.93 4.89 7.03
CA PRO A 100 -1.43 4.52 8.35
C PRO A 100 -2.86 3.96 8.36
N ALA A 101 -3.59 4.06 7.24
CA ALA A 101 -4.90 3.43 7.07
C ALA A 101 -4.83 1.89 7.14
N PHE A 102 -3.67 1.30 6.95
CA PHE A 102 -3.48 -0.15 6.95
C PHE A 102 -2.59 -0.61 8.10
N ARG A 103 -2.97 -1.75 8.66
CA ARG A 103 -2.12 -2.52 9.58
C ARG A 103 -1.69 -3.79 8.85
N VAL A 104 -0.41 -3.92 8.57
CA VAL A 104 0.16 -5.04 7.82
C VAL A 104 1.24 -5.75 8.61
N LYS A 105 1.42 -7.03 8.32
CA LYS A 105 2.43 -7.90 8.94
C LYS A 105 3.32 -8.52 7.86
N ALA A 106 4.48 -8.99 8.25
CA ALA A 106 5.30 -9.82 7.36
C ALA A 106 4.54 -11.10 6.99
N GLY A 107 4.61 -11.48 5.72
CA GLY A 107 3.85 -12.60 5.16
C GLY A 107 2.52 -12.23 4.51
N ASP A 108 2.00 -11.01 4.73
CA ASP A 108 0.78 -10.55 4.03
C ASP A 108 1.06 -10.35 2.55
N GLU A 109 0.11 -10.76 1.71
CA GLU A 109 0.14 -10.48 0.28
C GLU A 109 -0.63 -9.20 0.00
N ILE A 110 0.03 -8.24 -0.67
CA ILE A 110 -0.53 -6.93 -0.94
C ILE A 110 -0.47 -6.57 -2.41
N MET A 111 -1.37 -5.66 -2.81
CA MET A 111 -1.33 -4.98 -4.09
C MET A 111 -0.83 -3.55 -3.89
N ALA A 112 0.12 -3.14 -4.71
CA ALA A 112 0.67 -1.80 -4.74
C ALA A 112 0.59 -1.19 -6.13
N GLY A 113 0.32 0.10 -6.20
CA GLY A 113 0.28 0.89 -7.43
C GLY A 113 1.47 1.83 -7.54
N GLN A 114 1.92 2.02 -8.76
CA GLN A 114 3.01 2.95 -9.06
C GLN A 114 2.54 4.40 -8.89
N CYS A 115 3.39 5.21 -8.31
CA CYS A 115 3.17 6.65 -8.12
C CYS A 115 4.44 7.43 -8.47
N ARG A 116 4.40 8.76 -8.34
CA ARG A 116 5.62 9.58 -8.42
C ARG A 116 6.66 9.10 -7.40
N PRO A 117 7.95 9.36 -7.61
CA PRO A 117 8.97 9.07 -6.60
C PRO A 117 8.63 9.75 -5.26
N LEU A 118 8.57 8.94 -4.18
CA LEU A 118 8.29 9.42 -2.82
C LEU A 118 9.57 9.58 -2.01
N SER A 119 10.61 8.84 -2.39
CA SER A 119 11.96 8.93 -1.85
C SER A 119 12.97 8.43 -2.90
N LYS A 120 14.24 8.35 -2.53
CA LYS A 120 15.29 7.79 -3.40
C LYS A 120 14.92 6.43 -3.99
N THR A 121 14.25 5.57 -3.23
CA THR A 121 13.94 4.18 -3.63
C THR A 121 12.45 3.87 -3.74
N VAL A 122 11.57 4.62 -3.10
CA VAL A 122 10.12 4.33 -3.04
C VAL A 122 9.38 4.98 -4.20
N ARG A 123 8.69 4.14 -5.00
CA ARG A 123 7.89 4.57 -6.16
C ARG A 123 6.53 3.89 -6.22
N PHE A 124 6.17 3.16 -5.17
CA PHE A 124 4.92 2.42 -5.08
C PHE A 124 4.19 2.76 -3.79
N ASN A 125 2.87 2.74 -3.85
CA ASN A 125 1.98 2.92 -2.72
C ASN A 125 1.07 1.70 -2.59
N MET A 126 0.89 1.23 -1.36
CA MET A 126 -0.01 0.13 -1.09
C MET A 126 -1.46 0.55 -1.31
N LEU A 127 -2.24 -0.30 -1.98
CA LEU A 127 -3.64 -0.07 -2.32
C LEU A 127 -4.60 -0.97 -1.54
N LYS A 128 -4.28 -2.24 -1.42
CA LYS A 128 -5.09 -3.19 -0.63
C LYS A 128 -4.28 -4.39 -0.15
N VAL A 129 -4.76 -5.04 0.88
CA VAL A 129 -4.32 -6.38 1.28
C VAL A 129 -5.14 -7.39 0.46
N ILE A 130 -4.47 -8.32 -0.20
CA ILE A 130 -5.09 -9.42 -0.95
C ILE A 130 -5.35 -10.57 0.00
N ARG A 131 -4.30 -10.97 0.75
CA ARG A 131 -4.35 -12.08 1.69
C ARG A 131 -3.54 -11.76 2.93
N SER A 132 -4.12 -11.98 4.10
CA SER A 132 -3.42 -11.83 5.38
C SER A 132 -2.82 -13.17 5.80
N SER A 133 -1.57 -13.18 6.23
CA SER A 133 -0.86 -14.39 6.65
C SER A 133 -1.46 -15.07 7.89
N GLY A 134 -2.27 -14.36 8.67
CA GLY A 134 -2.97 -14.90 9.84
C GLY A 134 -4.38 -15.44 9.57
N GLY A 135 -4.91 -15.34 8.35
CA GLY A 135 -6.34 -15.50 8.06
C GLY A 135 -6.83 -16.92 7.75
N ASN A 136 -5.98 -17.94 7.67
CA ASN A 136 -6.42 -19.30 7.38
C ASN A 136 -5.52 -20.36 8.05
N LYS A 137 -5.46 -20.35 9.36
CA LYS A 137 -5.26 -21.63 10.05
C LYS A 137 -6.57 -22.39 9.89
N LYS A 138 -6.65 -23.30 8.91
CA LYS A 138 -7.64 -24.37 8.92
C LYS A 138 -7.46 -25.07 10.25
N GLY A 139 -8.43 -24.90 11.17
CA GLY A 139 -8.46 -25.69 12.37
C GLY A 139 -8.37 -27.15 11.94
N PHE A 140 -7.48 -27.91 12.54
CA PHE A 140 -7.52 -29.35 12.47
C PHE A 140 -8.83 -29.73 13.18
N PHE A 141 -9.84 -30.03 12.40
CA PHE A 141 -10.98 -30.78 12.93
C PHE A 141 -10.43 -32.21 13.14
N GLY A 142 -10.01 -32.47 14.36
CA GLY A 142 -9.74 -33.83 14.78
C GLY A 142 -11.00 -34.68 14.58
N MET A 143 -10.83 -35.81 13.93
CA MET A 143 -11.78 -36.90 13.97
C MET A 143 -11.95 -37.37 15.41
#